data_1c99417246ab9a55826fa477a3fb1539
#
_entry.id   1c99417246ab9a55826fa477a3fb1539
#
_cell.length_a   1.000
_cell.length_b   1.000
_cell.length_c   1.000
_cell.angle_alpha   90.00
_cell.angle_beta   90.00
_cell.angle_gamma   90.00
#
_symmetry.space_group_name_H-M   'P 1'
#
loop_
_entity.id
_entity.type
_entity.pdbx_description
1 polymer ?
#
loop_
_entity_poly.entity_id
_entity_poly.type
_entity_poly.pdbx_seq_one_letter_code
_entity_poly.pdbx_strand_id
1 'polypeptide(L)'
;MKQLIQCMGMLMLLFALSSRVSAQITLVKDGKATSRIVLVEKNEVNEQAATLLQDFVKRISQATLPIVADTKARSGDILIGGKQASAGEDGFLLKTTANEQLQISSGGDKGAIYGVVSLLEQYMGVSYFAKEAYTLTPMQTITLPAIHREETPAFRYRQTYSYNNDDPVYKLWFRLEEPKDMFIENMWVHTFNRILPSDRFGKEHPEYYSFINGEHRPGHNSQWCLTNPKVFDAAVRQLDSIFKAHPDMKMISVSQNDGNNTNCSCPACKEVDEYEGSPSGNLIQFLNKLAERFPDKEFSTLAYLYSMQPPKHVKPLSNVNIMLCDIDCKREVPLTDNASGRDFVKALEGWSKISDNIFVWDYGINFDNIVSPFPNFHILQKNIQLFKKNHVTMHFSQVNGIRGGDFSEMRAYMIGKLMWDPYQNADSLMRTFMNGYYGAAAPYLYQYQKIMQGALLASGQPLWIYDSPISHKNGMLNPVLLKTYNELFDQAEEAVAGDTVLLRRIQLSRLPLQYSELEIARTPVSYTHLRAHETRSN
;
A
#
# COMPACT_ATOMS: atom_id res chain seq x y z
N MET A 1 16.42 -67.86 -15.71
CA MET A 1 15.99 -67.01 -16.84
C MET A 1 14.49 -66.67 -16.85
N LYS A 2 13.57 -67.61 -16.62
CA LYS A 2 12.12 -67.32 -16.61
C LYS A 2 11.66 -66.35 -15.49
N GLN A 3 12.26 -66.42 -14.31
CA GLN A 3 11.91 -65.47 -13.20
C GLN A 3 12.45 -64.06 -13.42
N LEU A 4 13.58 -63.86 -14.12
CA LEU A 4 14.11 -62.53 -14.44
C LEU A 4 13.26 -61.80 -15.50
N ILE A 5 12.66 -62.53 -16.45
CA ILE A 5 11.81 -61.96 -17.49
C ILE A 5 10.45 -61.54 -16.91
N GLN A 6 9.91 -62.22 -15.89
CA GLN A 6 8.68 -61.83 -15.22
C GLN A 6 8.86 -60.53 -14.36
N CYS A 7 10.01 -60.38 -13.69
CA CYS A 7 10.30 -59.14 -12.93
C CYS A 7 10.54 -57.92 -13.83
N MET A 8 11.18 -58.09 -15.00
CA MET A 8 11.37 -57.00 -15.96
C MET A 8 10.05 -56.58 -16.64
N GLY A 9 9.15 -57.53 -16.92
CA GLY A 9 7.81 -57.22 -17.45
C GLY A 9 6.93 -56.46 -16.46
N MET A 10 7.01 -56.78 -15.18
CA MET A 10 6.25 -56.10 -14.12
C MET A 10 6.83 -54.72 -13.77
N LEU A 11 8.14 -54.48 -13.91
CA LEU A 11 8.77 -53.17 -13.76
C LEU A 11 8.47 -52.24 -14.95
N MET A 12 8.36 -52.76 -16.18
CA MET A 12 7.93 -51.93 -17.34
C MET A 12 6.45 -51.55 -17.30
N LEU A 13 5.57 -52.40 -16.73
CA LEU A 13 4.15 -52.01 -16.54
C LEU A 13 3.97 -50.98 -15.43
N LEU A 14 4.83 -50.90 -14.42
CA LEU A 14 4.77 -49.89 -13.36
C LEU A 14 5.33 -48.50 -13.80
N PHE A 15 6.20 -48.48 -14.82
CA PHE A 15 6.68 -47.21 -15.40
C PHE A 15 5.73 -46.61 -16.46
N ALA A 16 4.80 -47.40 -17.02
CA ALA A 16 3.84 -46.95 -18.00
C ALA A 16 2.59 -46.29 -17.37
N LEU A 17 2.47 -46.23 -16.04
CA LEU A 17 1.26 -45.74 -15.33
C LEU A 17 1.50 -44.41 -14.60
N SER A 18 2.58 -43.67 -14.84
CA SER A 18 2.84 -42.40 -14.17
C SER A 18 3.02 -41.20 -15.07
N SER A 19 2.66 -41.27 -16.34
CA SER A 19 2.35 -40.02 -17.07
C SER A 19 0.95 -39.52 -16.65
N ARG A 20 0.86 -38.94 -15.47
CA ARG A 20 -0.25 -38.02 -15.19
C ARG A 20 -0.15 -36.92 -16.26
N VAL A 21 -0.92 -37.06 -17.34
CA VAL A 21 -1.20 -35.95 -18.24
C VAL A 21 -1.74 -34.85 -17.34
N SER A 22 -0.92 -33.83 -17.05
CA SER A 22 -1.36 -32.66 -16.33
C SER A 22 -2.47 -32.05 -17.18
N ALA A 23 -3.69 -31.98 -16.64
CA ALA A 23 -4.83 -31.45 -17.35
C ALA A 23 -4.52 -30.02 -17.81
N GLN A 24 -4.34 -29.83 -19.12
CA GLN A 24 -4.13 -28.52 -19.73
C GLN A 24 -5.45 -27.98 -20.24
N ILE A 25 -5.68 -26.70 -20.09
CA ILE A 25 -6.89 -26.03 -20.58
C ILE A 25 -6.49 -25.06 -21.68
N THR A 26 -6.97 -25.27 -22.91
CA THR A 26 -6.74 -24.36 -24.02
C THR A 26 -7.90 -23.38 -24.09
N LEU A 27 -7.62 -22.10 -23.85
CA LEU A 27 -8.60 -21.01 -23.86
C LEU A 27 -8.82 -20.47 -25.26
N VAL A 28 -7.75 -20.34 -26.01
CA VAL A 28 -7.72 -19.86 -27.39
C VAL A 28 -6.80 -20.76 -28.19
N LYS A 29 -7.21 -21.16 -29.40
CA LYS A 29 -6.41 -21.92 -30.35
C LYS A 29 -6.44 -21.23 -31.71
N ASP A 30 -5.28 -20.92 -32.23
CA ASP A 30 -5.09 -20.28 -33.54
C ASP A 30 -5.99 -19.05 -33.75
N GLY A 31 -6.04 -18.16 -32.72
CA GLY A 31 -6.86 -16.94 -32.72
C GLY A 31 -8.37 -17.18 -32.54
N LYS A 32 -8.81 -18.40 -32.23
CA LYS A 32 -10.24 -18.73 -32.02
C LYS A 32 -10.48 -19.14 -30.58
N ALA A 33 -11.56 -18.61 -29.99
CA ALA A 33 -12.00 -18.99 -28.66
C ALA A 33 -12.42 -20.47 -28.60
N THR A 34 -11.85 -21.23 -27.67
CA THR A 34 -12.19 -22.62 -27.40
C THR A 34 -12.85 -22.82 -26.03
N SER A 35 -12.76 -21.81 -25.17
CA SER A 35 -13.34 -21.77 -23.84
C SER A 35 -14.41 -20.70 -23.69
N ARG A 36 -15.25 -20.83 -22.65
CA ARG A 36 -16.22 -19.81 -22.22
C ARG A 36 -15.88 -19.36 -20.79
N ILE A 37 -16.26 -18.16 -20.45
CA ILE A 37 -16.28 -17.67 -19.08
C ILE A 37 -17.68 -17.89 -18.53
N VAL A 38 -17.81 -18.71 -17.50
CA VAL A 38 -19.09 -19.07 -16.88
C VAL A 38 -19.22 -18.40 -15.52
N LEU A 39 -20.22 -17.56 -15.35
CA LEU A 39 -20.56 -16.98 -14.05
C LEU A 39 -21.33 -18.02 -13.22
N VAL A 40 -20.67 -18.55 -12.18
CA VAL A 40 -21.30 -19.49 -11.23
C VAL A 40 -22.36 -18.77 -10.39
N GLU A 41 -22.05 -17.54 -10.01
CA GLU A 41 -22.96 -16.61 -9.34
C GLU A 41 -22.94 -15.29 -10.09
N LYS A 42 -24.12 -14.76 -10.43
CA LYS A 42 -24.24 -13.46 -11.09
C LYS A 42 -24.30 -12.36 -10.04
N ASN A 43 -23.19 -11.64 -9.90
CA ASN A 43 -23.07 -10.42 -9.10
C ASN A 43 -22.06 -9.47 -9.76
N GLU A 44 -22.04 -8.23 -9.34
CA GLU A 44 -21.21 -7.16 -9.93
C GLU A 44 -19.73 -7.52 -9.95
N VAL A 45 -19.19 -8.10 -8.89
CA VAL A 45 -17.77 -8.48 -8.78
C VAL A 45 -17.40 -9.57 -9.78
N ASN A 46 -18.23 -10.62 -9.89
CA ASN A 46 -17.98 -11.71 -10.84
C ASN A 46 -18.14 -11.25 -12.28
N GLU A 47 -19.09 -10.36 -12.57
CA GLU A 47 -19.25 -9.73 -13.89
C GLU A 47 -18.03 -8.86 -14.24
N GLN A 48 -17.51 -8.08 -13.30
CA GLN A 48 -16.29 -7.29 -13.47
C GLN A 48 -15.08 -8.19 -13.71
N ALA A 49 -14.91 -9.27 -12.93
CA ALA A 49 -13.85 -10.25 -13.11
C ALA A 49 -13.90 -10.91 -14.50
N ALA A 50 -15.09 -11.31 -14.94
CA ALA A 50 -15.30 -11.93 -16.27
C ALA A 50 -14.98 -10.95 -17.42
N THR A 51 -15.42 -9.70 -17.28
CA THR A 51 -15.16 -8.64 -18.27
C THR A 51 -13.66 -8.32 -18.36
N LEU A 52 -12.98 -8.23 -17.21
CA LEU A 52 -11.53 -8.01 -17.16
C LEU A 52 -10.77 -9.14 -17.88
N LEU A 53 -11.12 -10.39 -17.59
CA LEU A 53 -10.49 -11.55 -18.25
C LEU A 53 -10.75 -11.55 -19.76
N GLN A 54 -11.99 -11.32 -20.19
CA GLN A 54 -12.37 -11.27 -21.59
C GLN A 54 -11.59 -10.20 -22.34
N ASP A 55 -11.49 -8.99 -21.77
CA ASP A 55 -10.80 -7.85 -22.39
C ASP A 55 -9.31 -8.14 -22.58
N PHE A 56 -8.62 -8.63 -21.57
CA PHE A 56 -7.20 -8.96 -21.68
C PHE A 56 -6.93 -10.15 -22.61
N VAL A 57 -7.77 -11.20 -22.58
CA VAL A 57 -7.65 -12.32 -23.54
C VAL A 57 -7.81 -11.80 -24.98
N LYS A 58 -8.78 -10.91 -25.20
CA LYS A 58 -8.95 -10.27 -26.52
C LYS A 58 -7.74 -9.44 -26.95
N ARG A 59 -7.15 -8.66 -26.05
CA ARG A 59 -5.92 -7.89 -26.34
C ARG A 59 -4.73 -8.79 -26.66
N ILE A 60 -4.60 -9.93 -25.95
CA ILE A 60 -3.51 -10.88 -26.14
C ILE A 60 -3.64 -11.66 -27.46
N SER A 61 -4.86 -12.16 -27.78
CA SER A 61 -5.08 -13.18 -28.81
C SER A 61 -5.98 -12.76 -29.97
N GLN A 62 -6.61 -11.61 -29.90
CA GLN A 62 -7.70 -11.13 -30.77
C GLN A 62 -8.99 -11.95 -30.66
N ALA A 63 -9.02 -13.05 -29.86
CA ALA A 63 -10.19 -13.87 -29.64
C ALA A 63 -11.04 -13.35 -28.46
N THR A 64 -12.36 -13.36 -28.60
CA THR A 64 -13.29 -12.99 -27.53
C THR A 64 -13.90 -14.23 -26.91
N LEU A 65 -13.62 -14.52 -25.63
CA LEU A 65 -14.27 -15.60 -24.88
C LEU A 65 -15.73 -15.22 -24.57
N PRO A 66 -16.74 -16.05 -24.88
CA PRO A 66 -18.11 -15.76 -24.50
C PRO A 66 -18.27 -15.76 -22.96
N ILE A 67 -18.95 -14.75 -22.41
CA ILE A 67 -19.40 -14.73 -21.02
C ILE A 67 -20.82 -15.26 -20.97
N VAL A 68 -21.08 -16.31 -20.18
CA VAL A 68 -22.37 -16.96 -20.07
C VAL A 68 -22.75 -17.20 -18.60
N ALA A 69 -24.05 -17.15 -18.31
CA ALA A 69 -24.61 -17.55 -17.03
C ALA A 69 -25.29 -18.94 -17.24
N ASP A 70 -24.50 -19.99 -17.39
CA ASP A 70 -24.96 -21.34 -17.68
C ASP A 70 -24.67 -22.27 -16.49
N THR A 71 -25.67 -23.04 -16.09
CA THR A 71 -25.52 -24.05 -15.02
C THR A 71 -24.84 -25.33 -15.51
N LYS A 72 -24.67 -25.51 -16.83
CA LYS A 72 -24.02 -26.70 -17.43
C LYS A 72 -22.62 -26.34 -17.91
N ALA A 73 -21.67 -26.30 -16.96
CA ALA A 73 -20.26 -26.14 -17.27
C ALA A 73 -19.73 -27.32 -18.10
N ARG A 74 -18.82 -27.04 -19.06
CA ARG A 74 -18.20 -28.01 -19.99
C ARG A 74 -16.70 -28.09 -19.69
N SER A 75 -16.04 -29.17 -20.14
CA SER A 75 -14.58 -29.23 -20.20
C SER A 75 -14.05 -28.00 -20.95
N GLY A 76 -12.99 -27.40 -20.44
CA GLY A 76 -12.38 -26.17 -20.99
C GLY A 76 -13.01 -24.85 -20.50
N ASP A 77 -14.14 -24.85 -19.81
CA ASP A 77 -14.73 -23.61 -19.29
C ASP A 77 -13.93 -23.00 -18.14
N ILE A 78 -13.99 -21.66 -18.02
CA ILE A 78 -13.49 -20.91 -16.88
C ILE A 78 -14.67 -20.54 -16.01
N LEU A 79 -14.70 -21.04 -14.77
CA LEU A 79 -15.78 -20.83 -13.81
C LEU A 79 -15.39 -19.69 -12.86
N ILE A 80 -16.13 -18.58 -12.88
CA ILE A 80 -15.91 -17.45 -11.96
C ILE A 80 -17.02 -17.42 -10.94
N GLY A 81 -16.64 -17.45 -9.65
CA GLY A 81 -17.53 -17.48 -8.50
C GLY A 81 -17.36 -18.74 -7.65
N GLY A 82 -18.15 -18.81 -6.57
CA GLY A 82 -18.04 -19.84 -5.53
C GLY A 82 -17.17 -19.41 -4.37
N LYS A 83 -17.48 -19.93 -3.18
CA LYS A 83 -16.81 -19.54 -1.93
C LYS A 83 -15.56 -20.37 -1.65
N GLN A 84 -14.49 -19.71 -1.23
CA GLN A 84 -13.24 -20.26 -0.72
C GLN A 84 -12.92 -19.62 0.63
N ALA A 85 -13.59 -20.07 1.68
CA ALA A 85 -13.51 -19.44 3.02
C ALA A 85 -12.09 -19.37 3.61
N SER A 86 -11.19 -20.31 3.26
CA SER A 86 -9.80 -20.32 3.72
C SER A 86 -8.97 -19.15 3.19
N ALA A 87 -9.37 -18.56 2.06
CA ALA A 87 -8.63 -17.47 1.43
C ALA A 87 -8.85 -16.09 2.08
N GLY A 88 -9.81 -15.96 3.03
CA GLY A 88 -10.18 -14.67 3.61
C GLY A 88 -10.94 -13.76 2.64
N GLU A 89 -11.31 -12.54 3.06
CA GLU A 89 -12.24 -11.68 2.32
C GLU A 89 -11.79 -11.38 0.88
N ASP A 90 -10.55 -10.96 0.68
CA ASP A 90 -9.99 -10.59 -0.63
C ASP A 90 -9.17 -11.72 -1.29
N GLY A 91 -9.04 -12.85 -0.62
CA GLY A 91 -8.27 -13.98 -1.14
C GLY A 91 -9.02 -14.77 -2.19
N PHE A 92 -8.30 -15.64 -2.90
CA PHE A 92 -8.85 -16.45 -3.98
C PHE A 92 -8.16 -17.80 -4.10
N LEU A 93 -8.82 -18.72 -4.81
CA LEU A 93 -8.28 -19.99 -5.27
C LEU A 93 -8.43 -20.10 -6.79
N LEU A 94 -7.32 -20.33 -7.49
CA LEU A 94 -7.28 -20.80 -8.88
C LEU A 94 -7.06 -22.31 -8.87
N LYS A 95 -7.98 -23.09 -9.43
CA LYS A 95 -7.88 -24.55 -9.43
C LYS A 95 -8.36 -25.17 -10.74
N THR A 96 -7.48 -25.94 -11.38
CA THR A 96 -7.90 -26.85 -12.45
C THR A 96 -8.64 -28.04 -11.83
N THR A 97 -9.88 -28.25 -12.25
CA THR A 97 -10.73 -29.35 -11.77
C THR A 97 -10.44 -30.65 -12.53
N ALA A 98 -10.95 -31.77 -12.00
CA ALA A 98 -10.88 -33.07 -12.68
C ALA A 98 -11.64 -33.10 -14.03
N ASN A 99 -12.59 -32.18 -14.24
CA ASN A 99 -13.34 -32.03 -15.49
C ASN A 99 -12.67 -31.06 -16.47
N GLU A 100 -11.36 -30.80 -16.29
CA GLU A 100 -10.59 -29.88 -17.15
C GLU A 100 -11.18 -28.46 -17.22
N GLN A 101 -11.67 -27.94 -16.10
CA GLN A 101 -12.19 -26.58 -15.97
C GLN A 101 -11.25 -25.76 -15.09
N LEU A 102 -11.12 -24.47 -15.34
CA LEU A 102 -10.46 -23.56 -14.44
C LEU A 102 -11.50 -22.91 -13.52
N GLN A 103 -11.44 -23.20 -12.23
CA GLN A 103 -12.25 -22.53 -11.23
C GLN A 103 -11.51 -21.38 -10.59
N ILE A 104 -12.16 -20.21 -10.51
CA ILE A 104 -11.73 -19.01 -9.81
C ILE A 104 -12.74 -18.77 -8.68
N SER A 105 -12.37 -19.17 -7.46
CA SER A 105 -13.20 -19.02 -6.26
C SER A 105 -12.69 -17.88 -5.39
N SER A 106 -13.58 -17.20 -4.68
CA SER A 106 -13.29 -16.07 -3.82
C SER A 106 -13.52 -16.41 -2.35
N GLY A 107 -12.68 -15.88 -1.46
CA GLY A 107 -12.91 -15.92 -0.02
C GLY A 107 -14.07 -15.00 0.42
N GLY A 108 -14.24 -13.90 -0.29
CA GLY A 108 -15.27 -12.89 -0.01
C GLY A 108 -15.39 -11.90 -1.16
N ASP A 109 -15.25 -10.63 -0.89
CA ASP A 109 -15.63 -9.50 -1.75
C ASP A 109 -14.95 -9.49 -3.12
N LYS A 110 -13.68 -9.04 -3.22
CA LYS A 110 -13.00 -8.79 -4.52
C LYS A 110 -12.10 -9.95 -4.98
N GLY A 111 -12.05 -11.05 -4.25
CA GLY A 111 -11.13 -12.16 -4.53
C GLY A 111 -11.24 -12.75 -5.94
N ALA A 112 -12.43 -12.78 -6.55
CA ALA A 112 -12.60 -13.26 -7.92
C ALA A 112 -11.84 -12.37 -8.94
N ILE A 113 -11.90 -11.06 -8.78
CA ILE A 113 -11.15 -10.09 -9.63
C ILE A 113 -9.65 -10.29 -9.44
N TYR A 114 -9.20 -10.43 -8.20
CA TYR A 114 -7.77 -10.62 -7.86
C TYR A 114 -7.25 -11.98 -8.35
N GLY A 115 -8.10 -13.00 -8.38
CA GLY A 115 -7.80 -14.28 -9.03
C GLY A 115 -7.59 -14.13 -10.53
N VAL A 116 -8.43 -13.35 -11.22
CA VAL A 116 -8.26 -13.03 -12.64
C VAL A 116 -6.97 -12.25 -12.88
N VAL A 117 -6.65 -11.24 -12.07
CA VAL A 117 -5.39 -10.51 -12.17
C VAL A 117 -4.20 -11.46 -12.01
N SER A 118 -4.22 -12.34 -11.00
CA SER A 118 -3.15 -13.33 -10.80
C SER A 118 -3.01 -14.30 -11.98
N LEU A 119 -4.13 -14.73 -12.56
CA LEU A 119 -4.14 -15.57 -13.77
C LEU A 119 -3.46 -14.86 -14.95
N LEU A 120 -3.80 -13.60 -15.20
CA LEU A 120 -3.22 -12.79 -16.27
C LEU A 120 -1.73 -12.55 -16.06
N GLU A 121 -1.31 -12.23 -14.84
CA GLU A 121 0.11 -11.98 -14.51
C GLU A 121 0.97 -13.25 -14.61
N GLN A 122 0.52 -14.35 -14.03
CA GLN A 122 1.36 -15.53 -13.84
C GLN A 122 1.36 -16.45 -15.05
N TYR A 123 0.29 -16.46 -15.85
CA TYR A 123 0.10 -17.46 -16.90
C TYR A 123 -0.16 -16.90 -18.29
N MET A 124 -0.45 -15.59 -18.41
CA MET A 124 -0.78 -14.99 -19.71
C MET A 124 0.15 -13.84 -20.11
N GLY A 125 1.27 -13.65 -19.41
CA GLY A 125 2.32 -12.70 -19.80
C GLY A 125 1.88 -11.23 -19.77
N VAL A 126 0.94 -10.86 -18.92
CA VAL A 126 0.51 -9.47 -18.69
C VAL A 126 1.24 -8.91 -17.48
N SER A 127 1.84 -7.74 -17.60
CA SER A 127 2.47 -7.05 -16.48
C SER A 127 2.04 -5.59 -16.46
N TYR A 128 1.54 -5.13 -15.33
CA TYR A 128 1.14 -3.74 -15.11
C TYR A 128 2.16 -3.04 -14.20
N PHE A 129 2.59 -1.83 -14.55
CA PHE A 129 3.65 -1.11 -13.82
C PHE A 129 3.16 0.21 -13.22
N ALA A 130 2.42 0.99 -14.00
CA ALA A 130 1.89 2.29 -13.61
C ALA A 130 0.64 2.60 -14.45
N LYS A 131 -0.04 3.71 -14.15
CA LYS A 131 -1.14 4.20 -14.97
C LYS A 131 -0.74 4.25 -16.46
N GLU A 132 -1.52 3.61 -17.32
CA GLU A 132 -1.27 3.52 -18.77
C GLU A 132 0.06 2.85 -19.16
N ALA A 133 0.72 2.18 -18.22
CA ALA A 133 2.00 1.50 -18.47
C ALA A 133 1.90 0.01 -18.09
N TYR A 134 1.63 -0.80 -19.07
CA TYR A 134 1.59 -2.26 -18.97
C TYR A 134 2.23 -2.90 -20.20
N THR A 135 2.64 -4.15 -20.07
CA THR A 135 3.09 -4.98 -21.20
C THR A 135 2.19 -6.21 -21.30
N LEU A 136 2.02 -6.67 -22.51
CA LEU A 136 1.37 -7.95 -22.79
C LEU A 136 2.12 -8.66 -23.91
N THR A 137 2.15 -9.98 -23.85
CA THR A 137 2.77 -10.82 -24.87
C THR A 137 1.66 -11.33 -25.82
N PRO A 138 1.65 -10.95 -27.10
CA PRO A 138 0.68 -11.48 -28.05
C PRO A 138 0.80 -13.00 -28.21
N MET A 139 -0.33 -13.72 -28.13
CA MET A 139 -0.39 -15.18 -28.25
C MET A 139 -1.60 -15.58 -29.10
N GLN A 140 -1.35 -16.32 -30.19
CA GLN A 140 -2.43 -16.88 -31.02
C GLN A 140 -3.09 -18.11 -30.37
N THR A 141 -2.33 -18.78 -29.49
CA THR A 141 -2.84 -19.92 -28.71
C THR A 141 -2.52 -19.69 -27.24
N ILE A 142 -3.53 -19.78 -26.39
CA ILE A 142 -3.40 -19.65 -24.92
C ILE A 142 -3.76 -20.98 -24.30
N THR A 143 -2.76 -21.67 -23.74
CA THR A 143 -2.95 -22.93 -23.02
C THR A 143 -2.42 -22.79 -21.60
N LEU A 144 -3.27 -23.09 -20.63
CA LEU A 144 -2.94 -23.06 -19.21
C LEU A 144 -2.49 -24.44 -18.75
N PRO A 145 -1.44 -24.53 -17.92
CA PRO A 145 -1.10 -25.78 -17.23
C PRO A 145 -2.16 -26.12 -16.17
N ALA A 146 -2.04 -27.28 -15.52
CA ALA A 146 -2.78 -27.52 -14.29
C ALA A 146 -2.38 -26.50 -13.23
N ILE A 147 -3.36 -25.83 -12.65
CA ILE A 147 -3.19 -24.77 -11.65
C ILE A 147 -3.81 -25.24 -10.33
N HIS A 148 -3.10 -25.01 -9.25
CA HIS A 148 -3.61 -25.01 -7.89
C HIS A 148 -2.89 -23.90 -7.12
N ARG A 149 -3.53 -22.73 -7.01
CA ARG A 149 -2.94 -21.55 -6.40
C ARG A 149 -3.95 -20.84 -5.51
N GLU A 150 -3.66 -20.80 -4.23
CA GLU A 150 -4.43 -20.04 -3.24
C GLU A 150 -3.60 -18.85 -2.77
N GLU A 151 -4.20 -17.68 -2.73
CA GLU A 151 -3.57 -16.47 -2.20
C GLU A 151 -4.49 -15.78 -1.19
N THR A 152 -3.88 -15.30 -0.12
CA THR A 152 -4.52 -14.48 0.90
C THR A 152 -3.68 -13.22 1.09
N PRO A 153 -4.27 -12.01 1.05
CA PRO A 153 -3.52 -10.78 1.24
C PRO A 153 -2.94 -10.68 2.65
N ALA A 154 -1.78 -10.03 2.76
CA ALA A 154 -1.17 -9.79 4.07
C ALA A 154 -1.98 -8.79 4.91
N PHE A 155 -2.64 -7.85 4.27
CA PHE A 155 -3.46 -6.81 4.90
C PHE A 155 -4.85 -6.79 4.28
N ARG A 156 -5.90 -6.58 5.09
CA ARG A 156 -7.30 -6.45 4.63
C ARG A 156 -7.60 -5.11 3.96
N TYR A 157 -6.83 -4.05 4.29
CA TYR A 157 -6.86 -2.75 3.63
C TYR A 157 -5.47 -2.39 3.16
N ARG A 158 -5.35 -1.97 1.90
CA ARG A 158 -4.10 -1.71 1.20
C ARG A 158 -4.26 -0.45 0.37
N GLN A 159 -3.59 0.61 0.75
CA GLN A 159 -3.68 1.89 0.05
C GLN A 159 -2.30 2.48 -0.19
N THR A 160 -2.01 2.85 -1.43
CA THR A 160 -0.94 3.79 -1.76
C THR A 160 -1.57 5.12 -2.12
N TYR A 161 -1.12 6.23 -1.50
CA TYR A 161 -1.52 7.55 -1.97
C TYR A 161 -0.68 7.90 -3.20
N SER A 162 -1.19 7.53 -4.38
CA SER A 162 -0.49 7.68 -5.65
C SER A 162 -1.45 8.16 -6.73
N TYR A 163 -0.98 9.05 -7.62
CA TYR A 163 -1.75 9.49 -8.79
C TYR A 163 -2.09 8.33 -9.75
N ASN A 164 -1.37 7.22 -9.67
CA ASN A 164 -1.70 6.01 -10.46
C ASN A 164 -3.08 5.45 -10.11
N ASN A 165 -3.59 5.72 -8.91
CA ASN A 165 -4.89 5.25 -8.45
C ASN A 165 -6.08 5.88 -9.21
N ASP A 166 -5.85 6.93 -10.00
CA ASP A 166 -6.86 7.48 -10.92
C ASP A 166 -7.23 6.47 -12.03
N ASP A 167 -6.39 5.47 -12.28
CA ASP A 167 -6.68 4.38 -13.22
C ASP A 167 -7.37 3.22 -12.47
N PRO A 168 -8.67 2.94 -12.75
CA PRO A 168 -9.39 1.85 -12.09
C PRO A 168 -8.74 0.48 -12.33
N VAL A 169 -8.16 0.24 -13.51
CA VAL A 169 -7.49 -1.03 -13.83
C VAL A 169 -6.20 -1.16 -13.01
N TYR A 170 -5.45 -0.06 -12.86
CA TYR A 170 -4.27 -0.04 -11.98
C TYR A 170 -4.64 -0.43 -10.54
N LYS A 171 -5.71 0.17 -9.96
CA LYS A 171 -6.16 -0.17 -8.61
C LYS A 171 -6.50 -1.65 -8.46
N LEU A 172 -7.27 -2.21 -9.39
CA LEU A 172 -7.60 -3.64 -9.40
C LEU A 172 -6.34 -4.50 -9.52
N TRP A 173 -5.40 -4.09 -10.39
CA TRP A 173 -4.18 -4.84 -10.63
C TRP A 173 -3.27 -4.92 -9.40
N PHE A 174 -3.14 -3.79 -8.68
CA PHE A 174 -2.38 -3.73 -7.43
C PHE A 174 -3.21 -4.04 -6.19
N ARG A 175 -4.49 -4.41 -6.37
CA ARG A 175 -5.40 -4.85 -5.31
C ARG A 175 -5.53 -3.79 -4.20
N LEU A 176 -5.64 -2.51 -4.62
CA LEU A 176 -5.65 -1.35 -3.74
C LEU A 176 -7.06 -0.88 -3.43
N GLU A 177 -7.21 -0.30 -2.25
CA GLU A 177 -8.42 0.35 -1.75
C GLU A 177 -8.25 1.87 -1.72
N GLU A 178 -9.37 2.57 -1.60
CA GLU A 178 -9.42 3.99 -1.27
C GLU A 178 -10.22 4.21 0.01
N PRO A 179 -10.05 5.34 0.72
CA PRO A 179 -10.82 5.60 1.95
C PRO A 179 -12.33 5.43 1.76
N LYS A 180 -12.89 5.85 0.62
CA LYS A 180 -14.32 5.71 0.31
C LYS A 180 -14.82 4.26 0.19
N ASP A 181 -13.92 3.31 -0.04
CA ASP A 181 -14.27 1.89 -0.17
C ASP A 181 -14.52 1.24 1.20
N MET A 182 -14.05 1.88 2.30
CA MET A 182 -14.13 1.35 3.66
C MET A 182 -14.71 2.35 4.67
N PHE A 183 -14.40 3.63 4.54
CA PHE A 183 -14.79 4.67 5.47
C PHE A 183 -15.94 5.52 4.96
N ILE A 184 -16.80 5.99 5.86
CA ILE A 184 -17.78 7.03 5.54
C ILE A 184 -17.04 8.23 4.94
N GLU A 185 -17.62 8.80 3.90
CA GLU A 185 -17.04 9.92 3.15
C GLU A 185 -16.60 11.06 4.09
N ASN A 186 -15.39 11.56 3.88
CA ASN A 186 -14.75 12.57 4.71
C ASN A 186 -14.51 12.18 6.19
N MET A 187 -14.69 10.89 6.57
CA MET A 187 -14.52 10.42 7.95
C MET A 187 -13.35 9.43 8.08
N TRP A 188 -12.24 9.69 7.38
CA TRP A 188 -11.06 8.82 7.40
C TRP A 188 -10.07 9.13 8.52
N VAL A 189 -9.69 10.42 8.71
CA VAL A 189 -8.76 10.89 9.76
C VAL A 189 -9.09 12.32 10.18
N HIS A 190 -8.59 12.74 11.35
CA HIS A 190 -8.75 14.10 11.89
C HIS A 190 -10.23 14.56 11.93
N THR A 191 -11.07 13.74 12.57
CA THR A 191 -12.53 13.87 12.46
C THR A 191 -13.20 14.59 13.63
N PHE A 192 -12.47 14.85 14.72
CA PHE A 192 -13.07 15.49 15.89
C PHE A 192 -13.83 16.78 15.52
N ASN A 193 -13.20 17.68 14.77
CA ASN A 193 -13.88 18.92 14.36
C ASN A 193 -14.95 18.71 13.27
N ARG A 194 -14.98 17.56 12.59
CA ARG A 194 -16.05 17.19 11.65
C ARG A 194 -17.29 16.67 12.37
N ILE A 195 -17.08 15.92 13.45
CA ILE A 195 -18.17 15.34 14.26
C ILE A 195 -18.75 16.39 15.20
N LEU A 196 -17.92 17.14 15.93
CA LEU A 196 -18.32 18.26 16.78
C LEU A 196 -17.60 19.55 16.34
N PRO A 197 -18.09 20.22 15.28
CA PRO A 197 -17.47 21.44 14.79
C PRO A 197 -17.43 22.56 15.84
N SER A 198 -16.25 23.15 16.06
CA SER A 198 -16.06 24.20 17.05
C SER A 198 -16.83 25.48 16.70
N ASP A 199 -17.05 25.76 15.43
CA ASP A 199 -17.87 26.90 14.98
C ASP A 199 -19.34 26.77 15.40
N ARG A 200 -19.84 25.52 15.50
CA ARG A 200 -21.21 25.22 15.90
C ARG A 200 -21.37 25.09 17.42
N PHE A 201 -20.45 24.43 18.08
CA PHE A 201 -20.59 24.04 19.48
C PHE A 201 -19.71 24.89 20.42
N GLY A 202 -18.61 25.47 19.94
CA GLY A 202 -17.58 26.05 20.80
C GLY A 202 -18.03 27.27 21.60
N LYS A 203 -18.99 28.06 21.09
CA LYS A 203 -19.51 29.23 21.79
C LYS A 203 -20.43 28.86 22.96
N GLU A 204 -21.30 27.86 22.75
CA GLU A 204 -22.31 27.45 23.73
C GLU A 204 -21.76 26.37 24.69
N HIS A 205 -20.81 25.58 24.21
CA HIS A 205 -20.22 24.43 24.91
C HIS A 205 -18.69 24.44 24.83
N PRO A 206 -18.01 25.49 25.35
CA PRO A 206 -16.54 25.52 25.37
C PRO A 206 -15.94 24.34 26.12
N GLU A 207 -16.66 23.80 27.11
CA GLU A 207 -16.28 22.64 27.91
C GLU A 207 -16.19 21.32 27.11
N TYR A 208 -16.63 21.29 25.87
CA TYR A 208 -16.45 20.12 25.00
C TYR A 208 -15.01 19.98 24.49
N TYR A 209 -14.28 21.09 24.47
CA TYR A 209 -12.94 21.18 23.89
C TYR A 209 -11.86 21.17 24.96
N SER A 210 -10.62 20.88 24.55
CA SER A 210 -9.48 20.75 25.44
C SER A 210 -9.33 21.92 26.40
N PHE A 211 -9.10 21.58 27.66
CA PHE A 211 -8.67 22.50 28.68
C PHE A 211 -7.15 22.61 28.67
N ILE A 212 -6.63 23.78 28.34
CA ILE A 212 -5.19 24.05 28.18
C ILE A 212 -4.85 25.39 28.83
N ASN A 213 -3.83 25.41 29.69
CA ASN A 213 -3.36 26.61 30.39
C ASN A 213 -4.47 27.35 31.17
N GLY A 214 -5.34 26.60 31.83
CA GLY A 214 -6.36 27.18 32.73
C GLY A 214 -7.71 27.50 32.08
N GLU A 215 -7.89 27.26 30.79
CA GLU A 215 -9.15 27.54 30.08
C GLU A 215 -9.48 26.49 29.00
N HIS A 216 -10.77 26.35 28.69
CA HIS A 216 -11.21 25.61 27.52
C HIS A 216 -10.97 26.38 26.24
N ARG A 217 -10.40 25.74 25.22
CA ARG A 217 -10.00 26.37 23.96
C ARG A 217 -10.69 25.75 22.74
N PRO A 218 -11.96 26.13 22.48
CA PRO A 218 -12.62 25.73 21.25
C PRO A 218 -11.87 26.32 20.03
N GLY A 219 -11.72 25.51 18.98
CA GLY A 219 -11.06 25.90 17.76
C GLY A 219 -11.00 24.74 16.77
N HIS A 220 -10.72 25.05 15.52
CA HIS A 220 -10.71 24.06 14.44
C HIS A 220 -9.74 22.88 14.72
N ASN A 221 -8.60 23.16 15.34
CA ASN A 221 -7.58 22.17 15.70
C ASN A 221 -7.64 21.72 17.16
N SER A 222 -8.67 22.14 17.91
CA SER A 222 -8.84 21.74 19.31
C SER A 222 -9.22 20.27 19.42
N GLN A 223 -8.69 19.59 20.46
CA GLN A 223 -9.14 18.24 20.80
C GLN A 223 -10.38 18.31 21.69
N TRP A 224 -10.98 17.15 21.97
CA TRP A 224 -12.11 17.03 22.88
C TRP A 224 -11.67 16.80 24.34
N CYS A 225 -12.50 17.21 25.28
CA CYS A 225 -12.41 16.79 26.67
C CYS A 225 -13.07 15.42 26.82
N LEU A 226 -12.29 14.34 26.61
CA LEU A 226 -12.80 12.97 26.46
C LEU A 226 -13.40 12.38 27.77
N THR A 227 -13.08 12.95 28.93
CA THR A 227 -13.70 12.57 30.22
C THR A 227 -15.02 13.27 30.48
N ASN A 228 -15.39 14.29 29.69
CA ASN A 228 -16.65 15.02 29.85
C ASN A 228 -17.83 14.19 29.28
N PRO A 229 -18.81 13.75 30.11
CA PRO A 229 -19.93 12.94 29.63
C PRO A 229 -20.80 13.65 28.59
N LYS A 230 -20.90 14.97 28.64
CA LYS A 230 -21.67 15.74 27.64
C LYS A 230 -21.04 15.65 26.24
N VAL A 231 -19.69 15.53 26.14
CA VAL A 231 -18.98 15.30 24.87
C VAL A 231 -19.36 13.94 24.30
N PHE A 232 -19.42 12.92 25.14
CA PHE A 232 -19.84 11.59 24.73
C PHE A 232 -21.28 11.60 24.17
N ASP A 233 -22.23 12.19 24.91
CA ASP A 233 -23.62 12.29 24.47
C ASP A 233 -23.77 13.08 23.17
N ALA A 234 -23.01 14.16 23.02
CA ALA A 234 -23.00 14.96 21.80
C ALA A 234 -22.42 14.16 20.61
N ALA A 235 -21.31 13.45 20.81
CA ALA A 235 -20.71 12.60 19.80
C ALA A 235 -21.66 11.49 19.36
N VAL A 236 -22.32 10.79 20.32
CA VAL A 236 -23.31 9.75 20.01
C VAL A 236 -24.42 10.29 19.12
N ARG A 237 -24.99 11.48 19.45
CA ARG A 237 -26.06 12.08 18.62
C ARG A 237 -25.59 12.40 17.18
N GLN A 238 -24.37 12.91 17.01
CA GLN A 238 -23.83 13.19 15.68
C GLN A 238 -23.55 11.91 14.91
N LEU A 239 -22.93 10.90 15.56
CA LEU A 239 -22.62 9.60 14.95
C LEU A 239 -23.89 8.85 14.55
N ASP A 240 -24.94 8.85 15.37
CA ASP A 240 -26.23 8.26 15.03
C ASP A 240 -26.84 8.89 13.75
N SER A 241 -26.73 10.20 13.61
CA SER A 241 -27.16 10.92 12.40
C SER A 241 -26.31 10.55 11.17
N ILE A 242 -24.97 10.46 11.35
CA ILE A 242 -24.04 10.10 10.28
C ILE A 242 -24.31 8.65 9.81
N PHE A 243 -24.46 7.70 10.73
CA PHE A 243 -24.74 6.31 10.37
C PHE A 243 -26.09 6.11 9.69
N LYS A 244 -27.12 6.88 10.09
CA LYS A 244 -28.41 6.90 9.39
C LYS A 244 -28.31 7.42 7.97
N ALA A 245 -27.44 8.39 7.72
CA ALA A 245 -27.18 8.92 6.37
C ALA A 245 -26.35 7.95 5.50
N HIS A 246 -25.57 7.05 6.12
CA HIS A 246 -24.67 6.11 5.44
C HIS A 246 -24.88 4.68 5.97
N PRO A 247 -26.06 4.05 5.76
CA PRO A 247 -26.42 2.77 6.39
C PRO A 247 -25.51 1.60 5.96
N ASP A 248 -25.02 1.63 4.71
CA ASP A 248 -24.21 0.56 4.12
C ASP A 248 -22.73 0.63 4.55
N MET A 249 -22.29 1.78 5.07
CA MET A 249 -20.92 1.97 5.52
C MET A 249 -20.72 1.51 6.97
N LYS A 250 -19.66 0.74 7.19
CA LYS A 250 -19.40 0.14 8.51
C LYS A 250 -18.35 0.88 9.32
N MET A 251 -17.37 1.54 8.68
CA MET A 251 -16.22 2.13 9.37
C MET A 251 -16.26 3.66 9.37
N ILE A 252 -15.93 4.24 10.52
CA ILE A 252 -15.72 5.66 10.71
C ILE A 252 -14.47 5.91 11.56
N SER A 253 -13.70 6.93 11.23
CA SER A 253 -12.68 7.41 12.15
C SER A 253 -13.29 8.38 13.17
N VAL A 254 -12.97 8.17 14.43
CA VAL A 254 -13.19 9.11 15.53
C VAL A 254 -11.82 9.42 16.12
N SER A 255 -11.16 10.42 15.53
CA SER A 255 -9.75 10.68 15.78
C SER A 255 -9.47 12.16 15.99
N GLN A 256 -8.42 12.41 16.77
CA GLN A 256 -7.94 13.74 17.09
C GLN A 256 -7.62 14.57 15.83
N ASN A 257 -7.84 15.87 15.95
CA ASN A 257 -7.40 16.85 14.96
C ASN A 257 -5.86 16.90 14.90
N ASP A 258 -5.30 17.35 13.79
CA ASP A 258 -3.86 17.50 13.66
C ASP A 258 -3.34 18.58 14.61
N GLY A 259 -2.28 18.26 15.36
CA GLY A 259 -1.67 19.16 16.33
C GLY A 259 -0.93 18.45 17.45
N ASN A 260 0.17 19.04 17.88
CA ASN A 260 0.97 18.55 18.99
C ASN A 260 0.61 19.28 20.28
N ASN A 261 0.66 18.59 21.42
CA ASN A 261 0.37 19.13 22.76
C ASN A 261 -1.00 19.85 22.88
N THR A 262 -2.01 19.35 22.16
CA THR A 262 -3.35 19.93 22.11
C THR A 262 -4.39 19.10 22.88
N ASN A 263 -3.98 17.98 23.52
CA ASN A 263 -4.85 17.15 24.35
C ASN A 263 -5.34 17.89 25.59
N CYS A 264 -6.50 17.47 26.10
CA CYS A 264 -7.11 18.07 27.28
C CYS A 264 -6.27 17.81 28.54
N SER A 265 -5.98 18.85 29.30
CA SER A 265 -5.22 18.79 30.54
C SER A 265 -6.07 19.14 31.78
N CYS A 266 -7.42 19.01 31.70
CA CYS A 266 -8.27 19.15 32.87
C CYS A 266 -7.96 18.07 33.92
N PRO A 267 -8.29 18.25 35.22
CA PRO A 267 -7.96 17.31 36.27
C PRO A 267 -8.39 15.87 35.96
N ALA A 268 -9.62 15.66 35.48
CA ALA A 268 -10.14 14.35 35.15
C ALA A 268 -9.39 13.66 33.98
N CYS A 269 -9.03 14.42 32.92
CA CYS A 269 -8.23 13.86 31.82
C CYS A 269 -6.82 13.50 32.28
N LYS A 270 -6.18 14.35 33.12
CA LYS A 270 -4.86 14.08 33.67
C LYS A 270 -4.84 12.83 34.55
N GLU A 271 -5.84 12.64 35.39
CA GLU A 271 -5.96 11.47 36.25
C GLU A 271 -5.98 10.16 35.43
N VAL A 272 -6.74 10.15 34.33
CA VAL A 272 -6.76 8.99 33.41
C VAL A 272 -5.42 8.83 32.67
N ASP A 273 -4.83 9.91 32.17
CA ASP A 273 -3.55 9.89 31.47
C ASP A 273 -2.41 9.35 32.37
N GLU A 274 -2.38 9.76 33.64
CA GLU A 274 -1.42 9.29 34.64
C GLU A 274 -1.64 7.81 34.98
N TYR A 275 -2.89 7.39 35.20
CA TYR A 275 -3.24 6.00 35.47
C TYR A 275 -2.86 5.09 34.27
N GLU A 276 -3.22 5.47 33.07
CA GLU A 276 -2.94 4.70 31.85
C GLU A 276 -1.49 4.88 31.35
N GLY A 277 -0.77 5.88 31.85
CA GLY A 277 0.62 6.19 31.45
C GLY A 277 0.75 6.76 30.05
N SER A 278 -0.36 7.08 29.37
CA SER A 278 -0.45 7.69 28.06
C SER A 278 -1.81 8.34 27.85
N PRO A 279 -1.90 9.50 27.17
CA PRO A 279 -3.17 10.10 26.77
C PRO A 279 -4.02 9.22 25.83
N SER A 280 -3.43 8.20 25.22
CA SER A 280 -4.17 7.20 24.47
C SER A 280 -5.19 6.45 25.33
N GLY A 281 -4.99 6.38 26.66
CA GLY A 281 -5.94 5.77 27.60
C GLY A 281 -7.31 6.44 27.56
N ASN A 282 -7.36 7.78 27.65
CA ASN A 282 -8.59 8.55 27.50
C ASN A 282 -9.28 8.28 26.16
N LEU A 283 -8.49 8.23 25.09
CA LEU A 283 -8.99 8.02 23.75
C LEU A 283 -9.62 6.62 23.59
N ILE A 284 -8.94 5.57 24.06
CA ILE A 284 -9.45 4.20 23.98
C ILE A 284 -10.67 3.99 24.88
N GLN A 285 -10.69 4.55 26.10
CA GLN A 285 -11.87 4.48 26.96
C GLN A 285 -13.10 5.12 26.30
N PHE A 286 -12.91 6.28 25.65
CA PHE A 286 -13.97 6.96 24.93
C PHE A 286 -14.46 6.15 23.73
N LEU A 287 -13.54 5.63 22.93
CA LEU A 287 -13.86 4.82 21.73
C LEU A 287 -14.53 3.50 22.09
N ASN A 288 -14.09 2.83 23.16
CA ASN A 288 -14.74 1.60 23.61
C ASN A 288 -16.21 1.84 23.95
N LYS A 289 -16.55 2.95 24.64
CA LYS A 289 -17.94 3.32 24.90
C LYS A 289 -18.74 3.57 23.61
N LEU A 290 -18.12 4.16 22.59
CA LEU A 290 -18.77 4.33 21.28
C LEU A 290 -18.95 2.97 20.59
N ALA A 291 -17.94 2.11 20.64
CA ALA A 291 -17.95 0.78 20.03
C ALA A 291 -19.00 -0.15 20.68
N GLU A 292 -19.21 -0.04 22.01
CA GLU A 292 -20.31 -0.71 22.71
C GLU A 292 -21.68 -0.16 22.31
N ARG A 293 -21.77 1.15 22.07
CA ARG A 293 -23.04 1.82 21.69
C ARG A 293 -23.45 1.49 20.24
N PHE A 294 -22.48 1.20 19.37
CA PHE A 294 -22.65 0.88 17.95
C PHE A 294 -21.91 -0.43 17.58
N PRO A 295 -22.37 -1.58 18.09
CA PRO A 295 -21.61 -2.84 17.99
C PRO A 295 -21.49 -3.40 16.57
N ASP A 296 -22.32 -2.96 15.64
CA ASP A 296 -22.30 -3.31 14.21
C ASP A 296 -21.41 -2.39 13.35
N LYS A 297 -20.78 -1.37 13.99
CA LYS A 297 -19.88 -0.42 13.35
C LYS A 297 -18.44 -0.62 13.79
N GLU A 298 -17.50 -0.32 12.90
CA GLU A 298 -16.08 -0.26 13.21
C GLU A 298 -15.61 1.19 13.39
N PHE A 299 -14.75 1.39 14.37
CA PHE A 299 -14.14 2.68 14.67
C PHE A 299 -12.65 2.64 14.37
N SER A 300 -12.11 3.71 13.81
CA SER A 300 -10.67 3.93 13.69
C SER A 300 -10.25 5.17 14.47
N THR A 301 -9.06 5.16 15.06
CA THR A 301 -8.49 6.33 15.72
C THR A 301 -6.99 6.39 15.50
N LEU A 302 -6.38 7.56 15.72
CA LEU A 302 -4.96 7.77 15.54
C LEU A 302 -4.18 7.50 16.84
N ALA A 303 -3.14 6.66 16.76
CA ALA A 303 -2.05 6.61 17.72
C ALA A 303 -0.91 7.48 17.17
N TYR A 304 -0.96 8.78 17.45
CA TYR A 304 -0.17 9.81 16.78
C TYR A 304 0.26 10.90 17.75
N LEU A 305 1.51 11.33 17.66
CA LEU A 305 2.11 12.33 18.53
C LEU A 305 1.88 11.99 20.03
N TYR A 306 1.12 12.80 20.75
CA TYR A 306 0.88 12.62 22.17
C TYR A 306 0.17 11.30 22.55
N SER A 307 -0.56 10.67 21.62
CA SER A 307 -1.27 9.41 21.84
C SER A 307 -0.57 8.18 21.22
N MET A 308 0.68 8.31 20.76
CA MET A 308 1.39 7.23 20.04
C MET A 308 1.56 5.98 20.93
N GLN A 309 1.92 6.15 22.20
CA GLN A 309 2.19 5.01 23.08
C GLN A 309 0.89 4.36 23.56
N PRO A 310 0.81 3.03 23.64
CA PRO A 310 -0.37 2.33 24.13
C PRO A 310 -0.63 2.60 25.62
N PRO A 311 -1.90 2.52 26.06
CA PRO A 311 -2.26 2.60 27.46
C PRO A 311 -1.83 1.34 28.23
N LYS A 312 -1.70 1.44 29.57
CA LYS A 312 -1.27 0.34 30.42
C LYS A 312 -2.40 -0.65 30.76
N HIS A 313 -3.61 -0.19 30.94
CA HIS A 313 -4.70 -0.97 31.51
C HIS A 313 -5.86 -1.20 30.55
N VAL A 314 -6.36 -0.14 29.90
CA VAL A 314 -7.46 -0.28 28.94
C VAL A 314 -6.99 -0.92 27.63
N LYS A 315 -7.82 -1.80 27.07
CA LYS A 315 -7.58 -2.43 25.76
C LYS A 315 -8.66 -2.01 24.78
N PRO A 316 -8.30 -1.80 23.49
CA PRO A 316 -9.30 -1.57 22.44
C PRO A 316 -10.25 -2.77 22.32
N LEU A 317 -11.52 -2.52 22.06
CA LEU A 317 -12.48 -3.55 21.67
C LEU A 317 -12.18 -4.03 20.23
N SER A 318 -12.75 -5.20 19.89
CA SER A 318 -12.48 -5.86 18.58
C SER A 318 -12.96 -5.07 17.36
N ASN A 319 -13.84 -4.10 17.54
CA ASN A 319 -14.31 -3.17 16.50
C ASN A 319 -13.65 -1.78 16.58
N VAL A 320 -12.51 -1.67 17.28
CA VAL A 320 -11.69 -0.44 17.36
C VAL A 320 -10.33 -0.69 16.69
N ASN A 321 -10.03 0.09 15.66
CA ASN A 321 -8.80 0.01 14.86
C ASN A 321 -7.85 1.15 15.25
N ILE A 322 -6.59 0.85 15.51
CA ILE A 322 -5.57 1.79 15.97
C ILE A 322 -4.66 2.17 14.81
N MET A 323 -4.77 3.38 14.29
CA MET A 323 -3.91 3.89 13.22
C MET A 323 -2.64 4.50 13.80
N LEU A 324 -1.53 3.81 13.67
CA LEU A 324 -0.21 4.21 14.14
C LEU A 324 0.59 4.85 13.01
N CYS A 325 1.14 6.04 13.25
CA CYS A 325 1.87 6.83 12.25
C CYS A 325 3.38 6.82 12.53
N ASP A 326 4.21 6.61 11.50
CA ASP A 326 5.68 6.59 11.60
C ASP A 326 6.35 7.89 11.09
N ILE A 327 5.62 9.00 11.14
CA ILE A 327 6.00 10.29 10.55
C ILE A 327 7.40 10.77 10.96
N ASP A 328 7.78 10.61 12.24
CA ASP A 328 9.05 11.10 12.79
C ASP A 328 10.25 10.17 12.51
N CYS A 329 10.01 9.00 11.91
CA CYS A 329 11.08 8.04 11.63
C CYS A 329 11.94 8.47 10.44
N LYS A 330 13.24 8.20 10.53
CA LYS A 330 14.19 8.33 9.40
C LYS A 330 14.16 7.06 8.56
N ARG A 331 14.58 7.16 7.30
CA ARG A 331 14.32 6.11 6.28
C ARG A 331 15.56 5.67 5.50
N GLU A 332 16.75 5.97 6.00
CA GLU A 332 18.01 5.46 5.43
C GLU A 332 18.26 3.99 5.74
N VAL A 333 17.71 3.48 6.85
CA VAL A 333 17.77 2.07 7.27
C VAL A 333 16.40 1.61 7.77
N PRO A 334 16.15 0.30 7.89
CA PRO A 334 14.88 -0.22 8.41
C PRO A 334 14.52 0.38 9.77
N LEU A 335 13.24 0.49 10.08
CA LEU A 335 12.73 1.06 11.34
C LEU A 335 13.32 0.39 12.59
N THR A 336 13.60 -0.91 12.53
CA THR A 336 14.24 -1.67 13.62
C THR A 336 15.70 -1.31 13.84
N ASP A 337 16.37 -0.82 12.80
CA ASP A 337 17.81 -0.57 12.81
C ASP A 337 18.12 0.93 13.03
N ASN A 338 17.07 1.76 13.09
CA ASN A 338 17.17 3.21 13.19
C ASN A 338 16.87 3.70 14.61
N ALA A 339 17.68 4.60 15.14
CA ALA A 339 17.45 5.21 16.45
C ALA A 339 16.12 5.99 16.50
N SER A 340 15.72 6.65 15.40
CA SER A 340 14.44 7.37 15.30
C SER A 340 13.22 6.45 15.23
N GLY A 341 13.40 5.21 14.78
CA GLY A 341 12.35 4.20 14.72
C GLY A 341 12.02 3.55 16.08
N ARG A 342 12.86 3.70 17.08
CA ARG A 342 12.70 2.99 18.37
C ARG A 342 11.37 3.23 19.05
N ASP A 343 10.92 4.47 19.12
CA ASP A 343 9.68 4.82 19.80
C ASP A 343 8.46 4.31 19.02
N PHE A 344 8.51 4.38 17.70
CA PHE A 344 7.49 3.80 16.84
C PHE A 344 7.44 2.26 16.96
N VAL A 345 8.58 1.58 16.87
CA VAL A 345 8.66 0.11 17.00
C VAL A 345 8.15 -0.33 18.38
N LYS A 346 8.56 0.39 19.44
CA LYS A 346 8.07 0.14 20.80
C LYS A 346 6.56 0.32 20.91
N ALA A 347 6.02 1.37 20.29
CA ALA A 347 4.58 1.61 20.25
C ALA A 347 3.87 0.50 19.47
N LEU A 348 4.35 0.14 18.28
CA LEU A 348 3.80 -0.93 17.45
C LEU A 348 3.76 -2.28 18.21
N GLU A 349 4.87 -2.67 18.84
CA GLU A 349 4.96 -3.88 19.67
C GLU A 349 4.07 -3.80 20.91
N GLY A 350 3.90 -2.61 21.47
CA GLY A 350 3.02 -2.38 22.62
C GLY A 350 1.55 -2.52 22.24
N TRP A 351 1.13 -1.89 21.14
CA TRP A 351 -0.23 -1.99 20.61
C TRP A 351 -0.56 -3.43 20.18
N SER A 352 0.38 -4.16 19.55
CA SER A 352 0.17 -5.54 19.12
C SER A 352 -0.07 -6.54 20.26
N LYS A 353 0.27 -6.17 21.50
CA LYS A 353 -0.03 -6.98 22.71
C LYS A 353 -1.46 -6.82 23.21
N ILE A 354 -2.15 -5.76 22.79
CA ILE A 354 -3.48 -5.40 23.32
C ILE A 354 -4.54 -5.24 22.22
N SER A 355 -4.17 -5.31 20.95
CA SER A 355 -5.07 -5.22 19.81
C SER A 355 -4.56 -6.05 18.61
N ASP A 356 -5.48 -6.73 17.92
CA ASP A 356 -5.23 -7.41 16.64
C ASP A 356 -5.67 -6.55 15.45
N ASN A 357 -6.12 -5.31 15.67
CA ASN A 357 -6.64 -4.39 14.66
C ASN A 357 -5.77 -3.14 14.58
N ILE A 358 -4.55 -3.30 14.09
CA ILE A 358 -3.63 -2.19 13.89
C ILE A 358 -3.67 -1.75 12.43
N PHE A 359 -3.72 -0.46 12.24
CA PHE A 359 -3.60 0.23 10.97
C PHE A 359 -2.28 1.02 10.98
N VAL A 360 -1.45 0.92 9.94
CA VAL A 360 -0.23 1.72 9.83
C VAL A 360 -0.40 2.79 8.76
N TRP A 361 -0.04 4.03 9.12
CA TRP A 361 0.23 5.12 8.20
C TRP A 361 1.74 5.25 8.03
N ASP A 362 2.24 4.76 6.90
CA ASP A 362 3.65 4.79 6.52
C ASP A 362 3.92 5.90 5.51
N TYR A 363 5.11 6.49 5.55
CA TYR A 363 5.55 7.53 4.63
C TYR A 363 6.64 6.98 3.71
N GLY A 364 6.27 6.65 2.49
CA GLY A 364 7.17 6.09 1.48
C GLY A 364 8.02 7.11 0.73
N ILE A 365 7.82 8.42 0.93
CA ILE A 365 8.40 9.51 0.12
C ILE A 365 8.82 10.68 1.01
N ASN A 366 9.63 11.61 0.49
CA ASN A 366 9.80 12.92 1.10
C ASN A 366 8.47 13.68 1.04
N PHE A 367 7.92 14.03 2.18
CA PHE A 367 6.59 14.64 2.31
C PHE A 367 6.63 16.14 2.03
N ASP A 368 7.67 16.81 2.49
CA ASP A 368 7.85 18.26 2.34
C ASP A 368 8.33 18.62 0.92
N ASN A 369 9.12 17.73 0.31
CA ASN A 369 9.75 17.94 -0.99
C ASN A 369 9.72 16.70 -1.87
N ILE A 370 8.57 16.41 -2.46
CA ILE A 370 8.31 15.20 -3.25
C ILE A 370 9.22 15.04 -4.48
N VAL A 371 9.84 16.12 -4.95
CA VAL A 371 10.79 16.10 -6.08
C VAL A 371 12.22 15.80 -5.61
N SER A 372 12.50 15.79 -4.30
CA SER A 372 13.82 15.44 -3.77
C SER A 372 14.10 13.94 -3.91
N PRO A 373 15.32 13.52 -4.31
CA PRO A 373 15.70 12.11 -4.31
C PRO A 373 15.51 11.46 -2.95
N PHE A 374 14.89 10.29 -2.92
CA PHE A 374 14.52 9.59 -1.69
C PHE A 374 14.77 8.08 -1.81
N PRO A 375 16.05 7.63 -1.82
CA PRO A 375 16.45 6.26 -2.15
C PRO A 375 16.22 5.26 -1.01
N ASN A 376 14.97 5.07 -0.58
CA ASN A 376 14.58 4.19 0.52
C ASN A 376 14.03 2.81 0.07
N PHE A 377 14.21 2.42 -1.18
CA PHE A 377 13.61 1.18 -1.72
C PHE A 377 14.08 -0.09 -1.00
N HIS A 378 15.26 -0.10 -0.45
CA HIS A 378 15.88 -1.23 0.25
C HIS A 378 15.27 -1.52 1.63
N ILE A 379 14.53 -0.58 2.21
CA ILE A 379 13.90 -0.77 3.53
C ILE A 379 12.44 -1.21 3.43
N LEU A 380 11.77 -0.97 2.29
CA LEU A 380 10.32 -1.16 2.14
C LEU A 380 9.87 -2.56 2.56
N GLN A 381 10.54 -3.60 2.06
CA GLN A 381 10.19 -4.98 2.38
C GLN A 381 10.31 -5.28 3.88
N LYS A 382 11.41 -4.88 4.52
CA LYS A 382 11.65 -5.14 5.94
C LYS A 382 10.63 -4.43 6.83
N ASN A 383 10.28 -3.19 6.49
CA ASN A 383 9.28 -2.42 7.24
C ASN A 383 7.89 -3.04 7.10
N ILE A 384 7.48 -3.44 5.88
CA ILE A 384 6.18 -4.08 5.68
C ILE A 384 6.12 -5.47 6.35
N GLN A 385 7.23 -6.22 6.37
CA GLN A 385 7.33 -7.47 7.16
C GLN A 385 7.21 -7.21 8.67
N LEU A 386 7.82 -6.13 9.17
CA LEU A 386 7.67 -5.71 10.58
C LEU A 386 6.20 -5.42 10.91
N PHE A 387 5.49 -4.71 10.04
CA PHE A 387 4.07 -4.42 10.22
C PHE A 387 3.25 -5.72 10.27
N LYS A 388 3.44 -6.62 9.31
CA LYS A 388 2.74 -7.92 9.29
C LYS A 388 3.02 -8.76 10.55
N LYS A 389 4.25 -8.77 11.03
CA LYS A 389 4.67 -9.49 12.24
C LYS A 389 3.95 -8.97 13.51
N ASN A 390 3.58 -7.69 13.52
CA ASN A 390 2.97 -7.01 14.65
C ASN A 390 1.45 -6.79 14.48
N HIS A 391 0.74 -7.75 13.90
CA HIS A 391 -0.72 -7.77 13.79
C HIS A 391 -1.34 -6.57 13.05
N VAL A 392 -0.56 -5.90 12.19
CA VAL A 392 -1.12 -4.88 11.31
C VAL A 392 -2.04 -5.56 10.31
N THR A 393 -3.29 -5.11 10.27
CA THR A 393 -4.34 -5.62 9.35
C THR A 393 -4.66 -4.65 8.23
N MET A 394 -4.29 -3.38 8.39
CA MET A 394 -4.52 -2.32 7.42
C MET A 394 -3.25 -1.50 7.21
N HIS A 395 -2.92 -1.18 5.95
CA HIS A 395 -1.72 -0.42 5.63
C HIS A 395 -2.02 0.67 4.60
N PHE A 396 -1.75 1.90 4.96
CA PHE A 396 -1.71 3.06 4.09
C PHE A 396 -0.27 3.53 3.96
N SER A 397 0.23 3.66 2.73
CA SER A 397 1.54 4.26 2.45
C SER A 397 1.38 5.52 1.63
N GLN A 398 1.86 6.62 2.17
CA GLN A 398 1.88 7.90 1.47
C GLN A 398 3.04 7.90 0.46
N VAL A 399 2.68 7.85 -0.82
CA VAL A 399 3.63 7.86 -1.93
C VAL A 399 3.58 9.26 -2.57
N ASN A 400 3.07 9.41 -3.79
CA ASN A 400 3.02 10.70 -4.47
C ASN A 400 1.72 10.86 -5.25
N GLY A 401 0.89 11.80 -4.85
CA GLY A 401 -0.38 12.12 -5.51
C GLY A 401 -0.25 12.83 -6.86
N ILE A 402 0.95 13.29 -7.25
CA ILE A 402 1.22 13.98 -8.51
C ILE A 402 2.38 13.35 -9.28
N ARG A 403 2.46 13.58 -10.59
CA ARG A 403 3.59 13.12 -11.41
C ARG A 403 4.88 13.90 -11.09
N GLY A 404 6.03 13.26 -11.34
CA GLY A 404 7.35 13.90 -11.25
C GLY A 404 8.04 13.81 -9.89
N GLY A 405 7.48 13.06 -8.94
CA GLY A 405 8.19 12.70 -7.71
C GLY A 405 9.27 11.64 -7.95
N ASP A 406 10.20 11.50 -7.00
CA ASP A 406 11.33 10.58 -7.11
C ASP A 406 10.90 9.12 -7.30
N PHE A 407 11.01 8.61 -8.52
CA PHE A 407 10.61 7.25 -8.92
C PHE A 407 9.26 6.82 -8.33
N SER A 408 8.31 7.73 -8.35
CA SER A 408 7.00 7.57 -7.69
C SER A 408 6.22 6.36 -8.21
N GLU A 409 6.31 6.04 -9.50
CA GLU A 409 5.68 4.89 -10.12
C GLU A 409 6.27 3.58 -9.59
N MET A 410 7.60 3.48 -9.54
CA MET A 410 8.29 2.31 -9.00
C MET A 410 7.99 2.11 -7.52
N ARG A 411 7.94 3.19 -6.76
CA ARG A 411 7.63 3.17 -5.33
C ARG A 411 6.23 2.64 -5.08
N ALA A 412 5.24 3.18 -5.78
CA ALA A 412 3.86 2.71 -5.71
C ALA A 412 3.72 1.25 -6.14
N TYR A 413 4.41 0.84 -7.22
CA TYR A 413 4.48 -0.55 -7.69
C TYR A 413 5.02 -1.48 -6.60
N MET A 414 6.21 -1.18 -6.06
CA MET A 414 6.86 -2.04 -5.07
C MET A 414 6.03 -2.15 -3.79
N ILE A 415 5.52 -1.03 -3.28
CA ILE A 415 4.70 -1.01 -2.07
C ILE A 415 3.40 -1.78 -2.30
N GLY A 416 2.70 -1.57 -3.42
CA GLY A 416 1.47 -2.29 -3.74
C GLY A 416 1.67 -3.81 -3.81
N LYS A 417 2.76 -4.28 -4.44
CA LYS A 417 3.11 -5.71 -4.47
C LYS A 417 3.44 -6.26 -3.08
N LEU A 418 4.20 -5.51 -2.28
CA LEU A 418 4.58 -5.91 -0.91
C LEU A 418 3.41 -5.85 0.08
N MET A 419 2.42 -4.99 -0.13
CA MET A 419 1.19 -4.98 0.67
C MET A 419 0.34 -6.23 0.44
N TRP A 420 0.41 -6.81 -0.75
CA TRP A 420 -0.24 -8.09 -1.03
C TRP A 420 0.54 -9.26 -0.43
N ASP A 421 1.84 -9.32 -0.74
CA ASP A 421 2.75 -10.35 -0.23
C ASP A 421 4.10 -9.72 0.17
N PRO A 422 4.35 -9.51 1.48
CA PRO A 422 5.58 -8.89 1.99
C PRO A 422 6.83 -9.76 1.86
N TYR A 423 6.69 -11.01 1.43
CA TYR A 423 7.80 -11.94 1.28
C TYR A 423 8.36 -12.00 -0.15
N GLN A 424 7.79 -11.25 -1.09
CA GLN A 424 8.38 -11.06 -2.42
C GLN A 424 9.73 -10.36 -2.32
N ASN A 425 10.70 -10.77 -3.13
CA ASN A 425 12.02 -10.16 -3.12
C ASN A 425 11.99 -8.73 -3.70
N ALA A 426 12.31 -7.74 -2.89
CA ALA A 426 12.24 -6.32 -3.27
C ALA A 426 13.19 -5.95 -4.43
N ASP A 427 14.39 -6.54 -4.51
CA ASP A 427 15.32 -6.30 -5.62
C ASP A 427 14.78 -6.89 -6.94
N SER A 428 14.15 -8.05 -6.89
CA SER A 428 13.48 -8.64 -8.04
C SER A 428 12.30 -7.80 -8.51
N LEU A 429 11.50 -7.26 -7.59
CA LEU A 429 10.41 -6.34 -7.92
C LEU A 429 10.94 -5.07 -8.60
N MET A 430 12.02 -4.47 -8.07
CA MET A 430 12.69 -3.31 -8.67
C MET A 430 13.16 -3.62 -10.09
N ARG A 431 13.87 -4.74 -10.30
CA ARG A 431 14.35 -5.15 -11.63
C ARG A 431 13.20 -5.39 -12.61
N THR A 432 12.13 -6.05 -12.15
CA THR A 432 10.94 -6.30 -12.97
C THR A 432 10.30 -4.99 -13.40
N PHE A 433 10.14 -4.05 -12.47
CA PHE A 433 9.65 -2.71 -12.80
C PHE A 433 10.56 -1.99 -13.80
N MET A 434 11.86 -1.93 -13.51
CA MET A 434 12.83 -1.24 -14.37
C MET A 434 12.79 -1.78 -15.79
N ASN A 435 12.85 -3.10 -15.97
CA ASN A 435 12.83 -3.73 -17.29
C ASN A 435 11.53 -3.45 -18.06
N GLY A 436 10.38 -3.54 -17.39
CA GLY A 436 9.09 -3.35 -18.06
C GLY A 436 8.72 -1.88 -18.29
N TYR A 437 9.14 -0.97 -17.40
CA TYR A 437 8.77 0.43 -17.47
C TYR A 437 9.76 1.29 -18.29
N TYR A 438 11.07 0.97 -18.22
CA TYR A 438 12.13 1.73 -18.89
C TYR A 438 12.81 0.99 -20.05
N GLY A 439 12.49 -0.29 -20.28
CA GLY A 439 13.03 -1.06 -21.39
C GLY A 439 14.56 -1.13 -21.41
N ALA A 440 15.19 -0.76 -22.53
CA ALA A 440 16.65 -0.80 -22.69
C ALA A 440 17.42 0.14 -21.75
N ALA A 441 16.78 1.14 -21.16
CA ALA A 441 17.38 2.04 -20.18
C ALA A 441 17.47 1.45 -18.76
N ALA A 442 16.80 0.34 -18.50
CA ALA A 442 16.70 -0.27 -17.16
C ALA A 442 18.04 -0.50 -16.46
N PRO A 443 19.13 -1.01 -17.11
CA PRO A 443 20.39 -1.25 -16.43
C PRO A 443 21.02 0.03 -15.85
N TYR A 444 20.92 1.15 -16.56
CA TYR A 444 21.50 2.44 -16.15
C TYR A 444 20.75 3.02 -14.96
N LEU A 445 19.41 3.00 -15.01
CA LEU A 445 18.57 3.51 -13.92
C LEU A 445 18.64 2.62 -12.66
N TYR A 446 18.77 1.30 -12.85
CA TYR A 446 19.03 0.39 -11.73
C TYR A 446 20.38 0.70 -11.07
N GLN A 447 21.45 0.90 -11.87
CA GLN A 447 22.76 1.29 -11.36
C GLN A 447 22.72 2.64 -10.63
N TYR A 448 22.03 3.64 -11.18
CA TYR A 448 21.77 4.92 -10.53
C TYR A 448 21.18 4.74 -9.13
N GLN A 449 20.11 3.97 -9.01
CA GLN A 449 19.46 3.70 -7.72
C GLN A 449 20.38 2.98 -6.72
N LYS A 450 21.18 2.01 -7.19
CA LYS A 450 22.09 1.26 -6.32
C LYS A 450 23.27 2.13 -5.84
N ILE A 451 23.81 3.00 -6.70
CA ILE A 451 24.88 3.93 -6.32
C ILE A 451 24.35 4.97 -5.32
N MET A 452 23.18 5.55 -5.58
CA MET A 452 22.59 6.56 -4.69
C MET A 452 22.27 5.97 -3.31
N GLN A 453 21.67 4.78 -3.26
CA GLN A 453 21.44 4.04 -2.01
C GLN A 453 22.75 3.78 -1.27
N GLY A 454 23.78 3.28 -1.97
CA GLY A 454 25.10 3.02 -1.37
C GLY A 454 25.74 4.28 -0.82
N ALA A 455 25.64 5.39 -1.55
CA ALA A 455 26.17 6.69 -1.13
C ALA A 455 25.42 7.28 0.08
N LEU A 456 24.08 7.12 0.14
CA LEU A 456 23.30 7.48 1.32
C LEU A 456 23.80 6.72 2.55
N LEU A 457 23.89 5.40 2.47
CA LEU A 457 24.36 4.56 3.58
C LEU A 457 25.80 4.89 4.00
N ALA A 458 26.70 5.09 3.02
CA ALA A 458 28.09 5.43 3.30
C ALA A 458 28.25 6.82 3.94
N SER A 459 27.35 7.75 3.66
CA SER A 459 27.39 9.10 4.24
C SER A 459 27.02 9.13 5.72
N GLY A 460 26.29 8.12 6.22
CA GLY A 460 25.73 8.11 7.56
C GLY A 460 24.68 9.21 7.82
N GLN A 461 24.26 9.92 6.77
CA GLN A 461 23.26 10.98 6.90
C GLN A 461 21.85 10.36 7.01
N PRO A 462 20.99 10.88 7.91
CA PRO A 462 19.62 10.44 7.99
C PRO A 462 18.83 10.83 6.73
N LEU A 463 17.88 10.00 6.32
CA LEU A 463 16.92 10.30 5.26
C LEU A 463 15.57 10.60 5.90
N TRP A 464 15.15 11.85 5.85
CA TRP A 464 13.93 12.30 6.51
C TRP A 464 12.88 12.80 5.53
N ILE A 465 11.61 12.67 5.88
CA ILE A 465 10.48 13.10 5.02
C ILE A 465 10.38 14.62 4.88
N TYR A 466 11.09 15.39 5.71
CA TYR A 466 11.20 16.86 5.67
C TYR A 466 12.58 17.34 5.20
N ASP A 467 13.34 16.50 4.48
CA ASP A 467 14.64 16.85 3.95
C ASP A 467 14.57 17.69 2.68
N SER A 468 15.68 18.40 2.43
CA SER A 468 15.95 19.05 1.15
C SER A 468 17.21 18.46 0.50
N PRO A 469 17.43 18.64 -0.81
CA PRO A 469 18.67 18.22 -1.47
C PRO A 469 19.93 18.79 -0.82
N ILE A 470 19.81 20.00 -0.21
CA ILE A 470 20.93 20.69 0.44
C ILE A 470 21.46 19.89 1.63
N SER A 471 20.61 19.17 2.36
CA SER A 471 21.00 18.31 3.47
C SER A 471 21.99 17.22 3.04
N HIS A 472 21.93 16.79 1.77
CA HIS A 472 22.71 15.69 1.22
C HIS A 472 23.83 16.11 0.26
N LYS A 473 24.09 17.43 0.10
CA LYS A 473 25.06 17.97 -0.85
C LYS A 473 26.51 17.49 -0.66
N ASN A 474 26.87 17.06 0.55
CA ASN A 474 28.19 16.51 0.88
C ASN A 474 28.20 14.98 1.01
N GLY A 475 27.03 14.32 0.84
CA GLY A 475 26.81 12.89 0.91
C GLY A 475 26.42 12.32 -0.45
N MET A 476 25.20 11.78 -0.54
CA MET A 476 24.70 11.14 -1.77
C MET A 476 24.52 12.10 -2.96
N LEU A 477 24.52 13.41 -2.75
CA LEU A 477 24.40 14.44 -3.78
C LEU A 477 25.67 15.29 -3.93
N ASN A 478 26.86 14.74 -3.58
CA ASN A 478 28.12 15.46 -3.78
C ASN A 478 28.45 15.62 -5.28
N PRO A 479 29.30 16.59 -5.67
CA PRO A 479 29.56 16.92 -7.07
C PRO A 479 30.06 15.76 -7.93
N VAL A 480 30.83 14.82 -7.36
CA VAL A 480 31.36 13.65 -8.09
C VAL A 480 30.21 12.69 -8.43
N LEU A 481 29.35 12.42 -7.45
CA LEU A 481 28.18 11.54 -7.64
C LEU A 481 27.15 12.18 -8.58
N LEU A 482 26.89 13.50 -8.46
CA LEU A 482 25.99 14.20 -9.38
C LEU A 482 26.46 14.05 -10.84
N LYS A 483 27.76 14.15 -11.09
CA LYS A 483 28.32 13.89 -12.44
C LYS A 483 28.04 12.45 -12.89
N THR A 484 28.34 11.46 -12.04
CA THR A 484 28.09 10.04 -12.34
C THR A 484 26.62 9.76 -12.60
N TYR A 485 25.71 10.37 -11.84
CA TYR A 485 24.28 10.21 -12.03
C TYR A 485 23.80 10.78 -13.38
N ASN A 486 24.31 11.96 -13.77
CA ASN A 486 24.00 12.54 -15.07
C ASN A 486 24.50 11.66 -16.22
N GLU A 487 25.74 11.13 -16.14
CA GLU A 487 26.28 10.19 -17.13
C GLU A 487 25.40 8.94 -17.29
N LEU A 488 24.84 8.40 -16.19
CA LEU A 488 23.92 7.27 -16.24
C LEU A 488 22.58 7.64 -16.89
N PHE A 489 22.05 8.83 -16.62
CA PHE A 489 20.83 9.31 -17.26
C PHE A 489 21.05 9.59 -18.75
N ASP A 490 22.21 10.15 -19.15
CA ASP A 490 22.57 10.36 -20.56
C ASP A 490 22.62 9.02 -21.31
N GLN A 491 23.25 7.98 -20.73
CA GLN A 491 23.26 6.63 -21.30
C GLN A 491 21.86 6.00 -21.37
N ALA A 492 21.02 6.23 -20.34
CA ALA A 492 19.64 5.76 -20.31
C ALA A 492 18.79 6.40 -21.41
N GLU A 493 18.93 7.71 -21.63
CA GLU A 493 18.23 8.45 -22.69
C GLU A 493 18.69 8.00 -24.08
N GLU A 494 20.00 7.82 -24.27
CA GLU A 494 20.59 7.33 -25.53
C GLU A 494 20.08 5.91 -25.86
N ALA A 495 20.01 5.02 -24.88
CA ALA A 495 19.56 3.63 -25.07
C ALA A 495 18.12 3.52 -25.60
N VAL A 496 17.30 4.56 -25.46
CA VAL A 496 15.90 4.59 -25.89
C VAL A 496 15.58 5.79 -26.79
N ALA A 497 16.57 6.42 -27.40
CA ALA A 497 16.40 7.65 -28.21
C ALA A 497 15.33 7.52 -29.32
N GLY A 498 15.10 6.30 -29.85
CA GLY A 498 14.06 6.00 -30.85
C GLY A 498 12.64 5.79 -30.29
N ASP A 499 12.47 5.72 -28.97
CA ASP A 499 11.18 5.51 -28.30
C ASP A 499 10.79 6.72 -27.45
N THR A 500 9.89 7.55 -27.98
CA THR A 500 9.47 8.81 -27.34
C THR A 500 8.75 8.59 -26.01
N VAL A 501 8.09 7.44 -25.82
CA VAL A 501 7.38 7.09 -24.57
C VAL A 501 8.39 6.76 -23.49
N LEU A 502 9.36 5.89 -23.79
CA LEU A 502 10.41 5.52 -22.84
C LEU A 502 11.31 6.71 -22.53
N LEU A 503 11.70 7.48 -23.52
CA LEU A 503 12.50 8.70 -23.34
C LEU A 503 11.83 9.68 -22.38
N ARG A 504 10.52 9.94 -22.56
CA ARG A 504 9.77 10.80 -21.65
C ARG A 504 9.72 10.28 -20.21
N ARG A 505 9.59 8.95 -20.01
CA ARG A 505 9.62 8.34 -18.68
C ARG A 505 10.97 8.58 -18.00
N ILE A 506 12.07 8.46 -18.73
CA ILE A 506 13.42 8.69 -18.19
C ILE A 506 13.61 10.16 -17.83
N GLN A 507 13.22 11.09 -18.71
CA GLN A 507 13.28 12.52 -18.47
C GLN A 507 12.50 12.93 -17.21
N LEU A 508 11.29 12.37 -17.02
CA LEU A 508 10.53 12.60 -15.80
C LEU A 508 11.26 12.06 -14.55
N SER A 509 11.89 10.90 -14.65
CA SER A 509 12.67 10.31 -13.55
C SER A 509 13.98 11.05 -13.26
N ARG A 510 14.48 11.87 -14.22
CA ARG A 510 15.66 12.74 -14.06
C ARG A 510 15.34 14.05 -13.34
N LEU A 511 14.08 14.48 -13.30
CA LEU A 511 13.69 15.75 -12.67
C LEU A 511 14.18 15.90 -11.22
N PRO A 512 14.11 14.88 -10.35
CA PRO A 512 14.64 14.96 -8.98
C PRO A 512 16.13 15.29 -8.93
N LEU A 513 16.93 14.73 -9.85
CA LEU A 513 18.35 15.03 -9.95
C LEU A 513 18.59 16.48 -10.38
N GLN A 514 17.93 16.95 -11.44
CA GLN A 514 18.04 18.31 -11.95
C GLN A 514 17.57 19.35 -10.93
N TYR A 515 16.48 19.06 -10.22
CA TYR A 515 16.01 19.87 -9.12
C TYR A 515 17.05 19.98 -8.01
N SER A 516 17.67 18.86 -7.65
CA SER A 516 18.71 18.83 -6.62
C SER A 516 19.93 19.67 -6.99
N GLU A 517 20.38 19.61 -8.24
CA GLU A 517 21.47 20.43 -8.76
C GLU A 517 21.13 21.92 -8.67
N LEU A 518 19.91 22.28 -9.05
CA LEU A 518 19.42 23.66 -8.99
C LEU A 518 19.37 24.18 -7.55
N GLU A 519 18.82 23.41 -6.61
CA GLU A 519 18.70 23.81 -5.20
C GLU A 519 20.09 23.92 -4.52
N ILE A 520 21.00 23.02 -4.81
CA ILE A 520 22.36 23.05 -4.30
C ILE A 520 23.11 24.28 -4.87
N ALA A 521 22.99 24.56 -6.18
CA ALA A 521 23.61 25.71 -6.83
C ALA A 521 23.08 27.06 -6.31
N ARG A 522 21.81 27.14 -5.94
CA ARG A 522 21.18 28.36 -5.36
C ARG A 522 21.58 28.59 -3.90
N THR A 523 22.16 27.60 -3.22
CA THR A 523 22.61 27.78 -1.84
C THR A 523 23.77 28.79 -1.84
N PRO A 524 23.70 29.94 -1.13
CA PRO A 524 24.81 30.89 -1.10
C PRO A 524 26.09 30.17 -0.66
N VAL A 525 27.11 30.20 -1.48
CA VAL A 525 28.48 29.91 -1.04
C VAL A 525 28.72 30.86 0.13
N SER A 526 28.95 30.32 1.31
CA SER A 526 29.02 31.11 2.53
C SER A 526 29.88 32.37 2.30
N TYR A 527 29.34 33.53 2.60
CA TYR A 527 29.93 34.86 2.41
C TYR A 527 31.32 35.04 3.02
N THR A 528 31.83 34.07 3.73
CA THR A 528 33.15 34.04 4.34
C THR A 528 34.31 33.96 3.33
N HIS A 529 34.12 33.39 2.13
CA HIS A 529 35.18 33.38 1.11
C HIS A 529 35.19 34.66 0.26
N LEU A 530 34.09 35.34 0.04
CA LEU A 530 34.09 36.62 -0.68
C LEU A 530 34.68 37.76 0.12
N ARG A 531 34.45 37.81 1.44
CA ARG A 531 35.12 38.80 2.32
C ARG A 531 36.62 38.62 2.44
N ALA A 532 37.15 37.40 2.29
CA ALA A 532 38.59 37.15 2.33
C ALA A 532 39.32 37.68 1.08
N HIS A 533 38.64 37.88 -0.04
CA HIS A 533 39.22 38.52 -1.23
C HIS A 533 39.10 40.04 -1.22
N GLU A 534 38.06 40.62 -0.63
CA GLU A 534 37.94 42.10 -0.50
C GLU A 534 38.88 42.71 0.53
N THR A 535 39.28 41.96 1.56
CA THR A 535 40.24 42.45 2.57
C THR A 535 41.71 42.34 2.16
N ARG A 536 42.04 41.77 0.97
CA ARG A 536 43.42 41.73 0.43
C ARG A 536 43.70 42.79 -0.65
N SER A 537 42.71 43.66 -0.93
CA SER A 537 42.81 44.73 -1.97
C SER A 537 42.79 46.14 -1.37
N ASN A 538 43.04 46.33 -0.07
CA ASN A 538 43.28 47.64 0.56
C ASN A 538 44.62 47.66 1.30
#